data_df5affda153930de9d4a5a34fc24c7d1
#
_entry.id   df5affda153930de9d4a5a34fc24c7d1
#
_cell.length_a   1.000
_cell.length_b   1.000
_cell.length_c   1.000
_cell.angle_alpha   90.00
_cell.angle_beta   90.00
_cell.angle_gamma   90.00
#
_symmetry.space_group_name_H-M   'P 1'
#
loop_
_entity.id
_entity.type
_entity.pdbx_description
1 polymer ?
#
loop_
_entity_poly.entity_id
_entity_poly.type
_entity_poly.pdbx_seq_one_letter_code
_entity_poly.pdbx_strand_id
1 'polypeptide(L)'
;MDALSLGAYNRRFRPNRTGADWISSDPAAVDAYLADPLCRPKPTVSMFRDMMGGLQFIAKPDNLRNMRADTPALFLSGDRDPVGGMGRGVRKVLRMFLDAGCTDVTLKLYPGGRHEMFHEVRQREVFEDLLAWLEDKLPS
;
A
#
# COMPACT_ATOMS: atom_id res chain seq x y z
N MET A 1 -11.06 11.35 -15.34
CA MET A 1 -10.49 11.22 -14.00
C MET A 1 -9.35 10.20 -13.93
N ASP A 2 -9.37 9.12 -14.71
CA ASP A 2 -8.29 8.11 -14.73
C ASP A 2 -6.90 8.69 -14.97
N ALA A 3 -6.76 9.74 -15.81
CA ALA A 3 -5.47 10.36 -16.11
C ALA A 3 -4.89 11.20 -14.96
N LEU A 4 -5.73 11.68 -14.05
CA LEU A 4 -5.32 12.53 -12.92
C LEU A 4 -5.04 11.74 -11.65
N SER A 5 -5.55 10.50 -11.55
CA SER A 5 -5.33 9.60 -10.42
C SER A 5 -4.46 8.41 -10.82
N LEU A 6 -5.09 7.31 -11.17
CA LEU A 6 -4.40 6.04 -11.44
C LEU A 6 -3.47 6.10 -12.66
N GLY A 7 -3.86 6.83 -13.72
CA GLY A 7 -3.03 6.99 -14.92
C GLY A 7 -1.72 7.76 -14.69
N ALA A 8 -1.64 8.59 -13.64
CA ALA A 8 -0.43 9.31 -13.29
C ALA A 8 0.65 8.38 -12.69
N TYR A 9 0.24 7.32 -11.98
CA TYR A 9 1.14 6.38 -11.34
C TYR A 9 2.01 5.63 -12.36
N ASN A 10 1.39 5.22 -13.49
CA ASN A 10 2.08 4.43 -14.52
C ASN A 10 3.18 5.20 -15.26
N ARG A 11 3.16 6.55 -15.26
CA ARG A 11 4.19 7.38 -15.95
C ARG A 11 5.59 7.16 -15.41
N ARG A 12 5.74 6.67 -14.17
CA ARG A 12 7.03 6.42 -13.54
C ARG A 12 7.74 5.15 -14.06
N PHE A 13 7.02 4.31 -14.81
CA PHE A 13 7.50 3.02 -15.30
C PHE A 13 7.70 3.01 -16.82
N ARG A 14 7.91 4.18 -17.43
CA ARG A 14 8.17 4.27 -18.87
C ARG A 14 9.52 3.67 -19.24
N PRO A 15 9.60 2.96 -20.41
CA PRO A 15 8.52 2.67 -21.34
C PRO A 15 7.53 1.67 -20.75
N ASN A 16 6.21 1.98 -20.85
CA ASN A 16 5.17 1.14 -20.28
C ASN A 16 4.87 -0.05 -21.21
N ARG A 17 4.69 -1.23 -20.63
CA ARG A 17 4.17 -2.42 -21.31
C ARG A 17 2.63 -2.36 -21.36
N THR A 18 2.00 -1.89 -20.28
CA THR A 18 0.55 -1.82 -20.12
C THR A 18 0.12 -0.50 -19.47
N GLY A 19 -1.18 -0.34 -19.24
CA GLY A 19 -1.75 0.76 -18.44
C GLY A 19 -1.65 0.57 -16.93
N ALA A 20 -1.17 -0.59 -16.46
CA ALA A 20 -1.22 -1.01 -15.06
C ALA A 20 0.15 -1.47 -14.51
N ASP A 21 1.25 -1.14 -15.16
CA ASP A 21 2.60 -1.58 -14.74
C ASP A 21 2.97 -1.08 -13.34
N TRP A 22 2.28 -0.06 -12.83
CA TRP A 22 2.49 0.46 -11.48
C TRP A 22 2.02 -0.49 -10.36
N ILE A 23 1.21 -1.50 -10.70
CA ILE A 23 0.61 -2.45 -9.73
C ILE A 23 1.66 -3.43 -9.23
N SER A 24 2.39 -4.07 -10.15
CA SER A 24 3.40 -5.08 -9.82
C SER A 24 4.57 -5.02 -10.81
N SER A 25 5.74 -5.45 -10.36
CA SER A 25 6.90 -5.68 -11.22
C SER A 25 6.82 -7.02 -11.96
N ASP A 26 5.92 -7.94 -11.53
CA ASP A 26 5.65 -9.20 -12.21
C ASP A 26 4.69 -8.99 -13.39
N PRO A 27 5.13 -9.20 -14.64
CA PRO A 27 4.27 -9.08 -15.82
C PRO A 27 3.06 -10.02 -15.78
N ALA A 28 3.20 -11.22 -15.21
CA ALA A 28 2.12 -12.19 -15.13
C ALA A 28 1.02 -11.71 -14.17
N ALA A 29 1.38 -11.12 -13.05
CA ALA A 29 0.42 -10.52 -12.11
C ALA A 29 -0.33 -9.34 -12.74
N VAL A 30 0.38 -8.48 -13.49
CA VAL A 30 -0.24 -7.36 -14.21
C VAL A 30 -1.21 -7.86 -15.29
N ASP A 31 -0.86 -8.91 -16.03
CA ASP A 31 -1.71 -9.48 -17.06
C ASP A 31 -2.97 -10.14 -16.44
N ALA A 32 -2.82 -10.84 -15.32
CA ALA A 32 -3.93 -11.41 -14.57
C ALA A 32 -4.90 -10.31 -14.09
N TYR A 33 -4.37 -9.22 -13.49
CA TYR A 33 -5.16 -8.07 -13.09
C TYR A 33 -5.96 -7.47 -14.25
N LEU A 34 -5.33 -7.29 -15.41
CA LEU A 34 -6.00 -6.72 -16.59
C LEU A 34 -7.03 -7.65 -17.21
N ALA A 35 -6.86 -8.97 -17.06
CA ALA A 35 -7.80 -9.98 -17.54
C ALA A 35 -9.03 -10.13 -16.64
N ASP A 36 -8.89 -9.82 -15.33
CA ASP A 36 -9.97 -10.00 -14.35
C ASP A 36 -11.09 -8.97 -14.57
N PRO A 37 -12.33 -9.41 -14.84
CA PRO A 37 -13.47 -8.52 -15.00
C PRO A 37 -13.81 -7.75 -13.70
N LEU A 38 -13.47 -8.27 -12.54
CA LEU A 38 -13.69 -7.60 -11.24
C LEU A 38 -12.74 -6.42 -11.00
N CYS A 39 -11.60 -6.38 -11.68
CA CYS A 39 -10.64 -5.29 -11.62
C CYS A 39 -10.95 -4.13 -12.59
N ARG A 40 -12.01 -4.25 -13.42
CA ARG A 40 -12.38 -3.25 -14.44
C ARG A 40 -13.33 -2.14 -14.00
N PRO A 41 -14.13 -2.27 -12.92
CA PRO A 41 -15.11 -1.24 -12.57
C PRO A 41 -14.42 0.12 -12.35
N LYS A 42 -14.97 1.16 -12.99
CA LYS A 42 -14.49 2.53 -12.78
C LYS A 42 -15.10 3.08 -11.49
N PRO A 43 -14.27 3.58 -10.56
CA PRO A 43 -14.78 4.22 -9.36
C PRO A 43 -15.65 5.43 -9.69
N THR A 44 -16.74 5.61 -8.95
CA THR A 44 -17.60 6.78 -9.09
C THR A 44 -16.99 8.01 -8.40
N VAL A 45 -17.47 9.20 -8.76
CA VAL A 45 -17.05 10.44 -8.09
C VAL A 45 -17.40 10.42 -6.60
N SER A 46 -18.58 9.87 -6.24
CA SER A 46 -18.99 9.73 -4.84
C SER A 46 -18.07 8.80 -4.07
N MET A 47 -17.65 7.67 -4.66
CA MET A 47 -16.69 6.78 -4.03
C MET A 47 -15.36 7.49 -3.75
N PHE A 48 -14.82 8.25 -4.71
CA PHE A 48 -13.60 9.02 -4.50
C PHE A 48 -13.76 10.08 -3.41
N ARG A 49 -14.89 10.79 -3.38
CA ARG A 49 -15.18 11.78 -2.34
C ARG A 49 -15.18 11.15 -0.96
N ASP A 50 -15.87 10.02 -0.82
CA ASP A 50 -16.02 9.33 0.47
C ASP A 50 -14.68 8.72 0.92
N MET A 51 -13.93 8.13 0.00
CA MET A 51 -12.57 7.65 0.25
C MET A 51 -11.64 8.80 0.71
N MET A 52 -11.65 9.96 0.04
CA MET A 52 -10.84 11.12 0.43
C MET A 52 -11.26 11.66 1.81
N GLY A 53 -12.56 11.67 2.11
CA GLY A 53 -13.08 12.03 3.42
C GLY A 53 -12.58 11.09 4.52
N GLY A 54 -12.61 9.78 4.25
CA GLY A 54 -12.06 8.75 5.15
C GLY A 54 -10.55 8.92 5.38
N LEU A 55 -9.78 9.13 4.30
CA LEU A 55 -8.33 9.37 4.40
C LEU A 55 -8.00 10.63 5.20
N GLN A 56 -8.77 11.72 5.01
CA GLN A 56 -8.60 12.93 5.81
C GLN A 56 -8.95 12.71 7.29
N PHE A 57 -9.98 11.91 7.57
CA PHE A 57 -10.37 11.57 8.93
C PHE A 57 -9.29 10.78 9.66
N ILE A 58 -8.81 9.67 9.06
CA ILE A 58 -7.81 8.81 9.69
C ILE A 58 -6.42 9.47 9.79
N ALA A 59 -6.14 10.50 8.98
CA ALA A 59 -4.88 11.23 9.02
C ALA A 59 -4.83 12.33 10.10
N LYS A 60 -5.95 12.62 10.79
CA LYS A 60 -5.96 13.61 11.88
C LYS A 60 -5.24 13.06 13.11
N PRO A 61 -4.30 13.81 13.71
CA PRO A 61 -3.57 13.34 14.90
C PRO A 61 -4.47 12.90 16.05
N ASP A 62 -5.58 13.63 16.29
CA ASP A 62 -6.51 13.29 17.36
C ASP A 62 -7.23 11.97 17.13
N ASN A 63 -7.56 11.65 15.86
CA ASN A 63 -8.18 10.37 15.54
C ASN A 63 -7.18 9.20 15.66
N LEU A 64 -5.92 9.43 15.31
CA LEU A 64 -4.86 8.44 15.51
C LEU A 64 -4.62 8.16 17.01
N ARG A 65 -4.67 9.16 17.86
CA ARG A 65 -4.53 8.99 19.34
C ARG A 65 -5.67 8.18 19.97
N ASN A 66 -6.80 8.01 19.27
CA ASN A 66 -7.88 7.14 19.74
C ASN A 66 -7.59 5.64 19.51
N MET A 67 -6.53 5.30 18.79
CA MET A 67 -6.09 3.91 18.65
C MET A 67 -5.45 3.43 19.95
N ARG A 68 -5.54 2.12 20.20
CA ARG A 68 -4.78 1.51 21.29
C ARG A 68 -3.29 1.58 20.97
N ALA A 69 -2.53 2.15 21.89
CA ALA A 69 -1.08 2.34 21.71
C ALA A 69 -0.31 1.02 21.62
N ASP A 70 -0.82 -0.05 22.22
CA ASP A 70 -0.23 -1.37 22.30
C ASP A 70 -0.64 -2.31 21.14
N THR A 71 -1.47 -1.84 20.21
CA THR A 71 -1.86 -2.64 19.04
C THR A 71 -0.68 -2.76 18.07
N PRO A 72 -0.17 -3.98 17.81
CA PRO A 72 0.89 -4.16 16.83
C PRO A 72 0.44 -3.74 15.43
N ALA A 73 1.29 -3.01 14.73
CA ALA A 73 1.02 -2.58 13.36
C ALA A 73 2.22 -2.86 12.44
N LEU A 74 1.95 -3.54 11.33
CA LEU A 74 2.95 -3.84 10.31
C LEU A 74 2.59 -3.13 9.00
N PHE A 75 3.51 -2.31 8.51
CA PHE A 75 3.44 -1.69 7.19
C PHE A 75 4.38 -2.44 6.23
N LEU A 76 3.80 -3.06 5.19
CA LEU A 76 4.53 -3.67 4.08
C LEU A 76 4.29 -2.82 2.83
N SER A 77 5.35 -2.43 2.13
CA SER A 77 5.21 -1.62 0.91
C SER A 77 6.41 -1.78 -0.01
N GLY A 78 6.19 -1.62 -1.30
CA GLY A 78 7.27 -1.48 -2.26
C GLY A 78 7.91 -0.09 -2.19
N ASP A 79 9.24 -0.01 -2.35
CA ASP A 79 9.92 1.28 -2.42
C ASP A 79 9.70 2.00 -3.76
N ARG A 80 9.10 1.30 -4.73
CA ARG A 80 8.69 1.81 -6.04
C ARG A 80 7.18 2.01 -6.16
N ASP A 81 6.42 1.83 -5.08
CA ASP A 81 4.97 2.07 -5.10
C ASP A 81 4.67 3.58 -5.25
N PRO A 82 4.04 3.99 -6.38
CA PRO A 82 3.70 5.40 -6.58
C PRO A 82 2.54 5.88 -5.69
N VAL A 83 1.66 4.98 -5.22
CA VAL A 83 0.57 5.28 -4.28
C VAL A 83 1.15 5.61 -2.92
N GLY A 84 2.11 4.81 -2.46
CA GLY A 84 2.88 5.05 -1.25
C GLY A 84 3.95 6.16 -1.39
N GLY A 85 3.94 6.92 -2.49
CA GLY A 85 4.88 8.01 -2.74
C GLY A 85 6.34 7.53 -2.84
N MET A 86 6.58 6.35 -3.40
CA MET A 86 7.90 5.70 -3.47
C MET A 86 8.49 5.48 -2.07
N GLY A 87 7.69 4.93 -1.17
CA GLY A 87 8.04 4.65 0.23
C GLY A 87 8.04 5.87 1.16
N ARG A 88 8.00 7.11 0.64
CA ARG A 88 7.98 8.31 1.48
C ARG A 88 6.66 8.48 2.22
N GLY A 89 5.53 8.20 1.56
CA GLY A 89 4.20 8.26 2.16
C GLY A 89 4.06 7.27 3.31
N VAL A 90 4.52 6.03 3.11
CA VAL A 90 4.46 4.99 4.14
C VAL A 90 5.33 5.35 5.35
N ARG A 91 6.55 5.89 5.13
CA ARG A 91 7.41 6.39 6.21
C ARG A 91 6.76 7.55 6.98
N LYS A 92 5.99 8.41 6.28
CA LYS A 92 5.23 9.47 6.94
C LYS A 92 4.13 8.89 7.83
N VAL A 93 3.39 7.89 7.33
CA VAL A 93 2.34 7.22 8.11
C VAL A 93 2.93 6.52 9.34
N LEU A 94 4.04 5.80 9.19
CA LEU A 94 4.79 5.22 10.32
C LEU A 94 5.06 6.28 11.40
N ARG A 95 5.60 7.44 11.01
CA ARG A 95 5.88 8.52 11.95
C ARG A 95 4.62 9.04 12.64
N MET A 96 3.51 9.18 11.90
CA MET A 96 2.25 9.60 12.47
C MET A 96 1.73 8.63 13.54
N PHE A 97 1.92 7.31 13.35
CA PHE A 97 1.59 6.30 14.36
C PHE A 97 2.46 6.42 15.61
N LEU A 98 3.76 6.58 15.43
CA LEU A 98 4.69 6.79 16.55
C LEU A 98 4.38 8.08 17.32
N ASP A 99 4.12 9.18 16.62
CA ASP A 99 3.74 10.47 17.21
C ASP A 99 2.39 10.41 17.94
N ALA A 100 1.51 9.50 17.53
CA ALA A 100 0.24 9.23 18.20
C ALA A 100 0.39 8.36 19.46
N GLY A 101 1.58 7.83 19.73
CA GLY A 101 1.88 7.03 20.91
C GLY A 101 1.86 5.52 20.69
N CYS A 102 1.71 5.04 19.44
CA CYS A 102 1.80 3.61 19.15
C CYS A 102 3.23 3.10 19.42
N THR A 103 3.35 2.02 20.18
CA THR A 103 4.64 1.52 20.68
C THR A 103 5.20 0.36 19.87
N ASP A 104 4.35 -0.37 19.15
CA ASP A 104 4.73 -1.54 18.36
C ASP A 104 4.37 -1.34 16.88
N VAL A 105 5.21 -0.59 16.19
CA VAL A 105 4.98 -0.26 14.77
C VAL A 105 6.21 -0.65 13.94
N THR A 106 6.02 -1.56 13.00
CA THR A 106 7.07 -2.07 12.11
C THR A 106 6.82 -1.61 10.68
N LEU A 107 7.88 -1.22 9.98
CA LEU A 107 7.85 -0.93 8.55
C LEU A 107 8.89 -1.77 7.83
N LYS A 108 8.45 -2.52 6.82
CA LYS A 108 9.33 -3.17 5.85
C LYS A 108 9.07 -2.62 4.44
N LEU A 109 10.13 -2.11 3.81
CA LEU A 109 10.12 -1.67 2.42
C LEU A 109 10.89 -2.67 1.57
N TYR A 110 10.27 -3.13 0.48
CA TYR A 110 10.85 -4.11 -0.43
C TYR A 110 11.46 -3.39 -1.64
N PRO A 111 12.79 -3.56 -1.86
CA PRO A 111 13.47 -2.94 -2.98
C PRO A 111 12.91 -3.39 -4.33
N GLY A 112 12.57 -2.43 -5.18
CA GLY A 112 11.99 -2.67 -6.51
C GLY A 112 10.50 -3.00 -6.50
N GLY A 113 9.92 -3.35 -5.36
CA GLY A 113 8.49 -3.67 -5.23
C GLY A 113 7.59 -2.47 -5.55
N ARG A 114 6.46 -2.75 -6.17
CA ARG A 114 5.44 -1.76 -6.55
C ARG A 114 4.26 -1.80 -5.58
N HIS A 115 3.03 -1.69 -6.07
CA HIS A 115 1.85 -1.49 -5.22
C HIS A 115 1.35 -2.76 -4.53
N GLU A 116 1.24 -3.86 -5.27
CA GLU A 116 0.66 -5.10 -4.75
C GLU A 116 1.73 -6.09 -4.29
N MET A 117 2.17 -5.95 -3.05
CA MET A 117 3.28 -6.73 -2.52
C MET A 117 3.05 -8.24 -2.53
N PHE A 118 1.81 -8.70 -2.37
CA PHE A 118 1.46 -10.12 -2.42
C PHE A 118 1.37 -10.69 -3.84
N HIS A 119 1.50 -9.84 -4.86
CA HIS A 119 1.53 -10.19 -6.28
C HIS A 119 2.85 -9.75 -6.96
N GLU A 120 3.90 -9.50 -6.16
CA GLU A 120 5.22 -9.15 -6.65
C GLU A 120 6.04 -10.40 -7.00
N VAL A 121 7.09 -10.22 -7.82
CA VAL A 121 8.08 -11.29 -8.08
C VAL A 121 8.62 -11.88 -6.77
N ARG A 122 8.75 -11.06 -5.73
CA ARG A 122 9.23 -11.45 -4.39
C ARG A 122 8.11 -11.77 -3.40
N GLN A 123 6.91 -12.10 -3.87
CA GLN A 123 5.74 -12.36 -3.00
C GLN A 123 6.03 -13.37 -1.89
N ARG A 124 6.84 -14.41 -2.19
CA ARG A 124 7.21 -15.42 -1.19
C ARG A 124 7.92 -14.81 0.02
N GLU A 125 8.90 -13.94 -0.21
CA GLU A 125 9.58 -13.22 0.87
C GLU A 125 8.60 -12.36 1.69
N VAL A 126 7.64 -11.72 1.02
CA VAL A 126 6.62 -10.90 1.71
C VAL A 126 5.74 -11.75 2.61
N PHE A 127 5.32 -12.94 2.15
CA PHE A 127 4.55 -13.88 2.97
C PHE A 127 5.36 -14.44 4.13
N GLU A 128 6.63 -14.79 3.91
CA GLU A 128 7.54 -15.29 4.96
C GLU A 128 7.75 -14.23 6.05
N ASP A 129 7.95 -12.97 5.67
CA ASP A 129 8.08 -11.86 6.61
C ASP A 129 6.80 -11.58 7.39
N LEU A 130 5.65 -11.62 6.71
CA LEU A 130 4.35 -11.45 7.38
C LEU A 130 4.11 -12.58 8.39
N LEU A 131 4.39 -13.83 8.01
CA LEU A 131 4.24 -14.99 8.89
C LEU A 131 5.14 -14.86 10.11
N ALA A 132 6.43 -14.57 9.91
CA ALA A 132 7.37 -14.39 11.02
C ALA A 132 6.94 -13.26 11.97
N TRP A 133 6.43 -12.15 11.43
CA TRP A 133 5.90 -11.07 12.25
C TRP A 133 4.65 -11.49 13.05
N LEU A 134 3.73 -12.24 12.42
CA LEU A 134 2.54 -12.77 13.12
C LEU A 134 2.92 -13.73 14.24
N GLU A 135 3.84 -14.65 13.98
CA GLU A 135 4.33 -15.60 14.98
C GLU A 135 4.97 -14.91 16.19
N ASP A 136 5.71 -13.80 15.96
CA ASP A 136 6.27 -12.98 17.05
C ASP A 136 5.19 -12.28 17.90
N LYS A 137 4.02 -11.98 17.32
CA LYS A 137 2.94 -11.27 18.01
C LYS A 137 1.87 -12.17 18.62
N LEU A 138 1.79 -13.42 18.20
CA LEU A 138 0.83 -14.37 18.76
C LEU A 138 1.38 -14.99 20.03
N PRO A 139 0.57 -15.12 21.10
CA PRO A 139 0.99 -15.85 22.29
C PRO A 139 1.20 -17.33 21.93
N SER A 140 2.30 -17.88 22.41
CA SER A 140 2.61 -19.32 22.34
C SER A 140 1.58 -20.16 23.10
#